data_5da591c0fb1712f4a3eab3af536e391b
#
_entry.id   5da591c0fb1712f4a3eab3af536e391b
#
_cell.length_a   1.000
_cell.length_b   1.000
_cell.length_c   1.000
_cell.angle_alpha   90.00
_cell.angle_beta   90.00
_cell.angle_gamma   90.00
#
_symmetry.space_group_name_H-M   'P 1'
#
loop_
_entity.id
_entity.type
_entity.pdbx_description
1 polymer ?
#
loop_
_entity_poly.entity_id
_entity_poly.type
_entity_poly.pdbx_seq_one_letter_code
_entity_poly.pdbx_strand_id
1 'polypeptide(L)'
;TLLIGTIVVGQVPSQLDDNAEEVLCEQVENRSGYLHNFLVSSQELTALSTYINSQTEALLADGTISLDTLDSGSAASEPLLRAISSELVFEMRAKKLSGIYVIFCSRDLDDCVDGTRFPGIYVRDLDPDGPYSDRNADLSLEFAPATLVQSTGLYTASAWQPAFEYQREASDFLYLPYQTARNAETLLSADDYGHWTRFPSVSYTHLRA
;
A
#
# COMPACT_ATOMS: atom_id res chain seq x y z
N THR A 1 -4.57 -7.59 66.58
CA THR A 1 -5.29 -6.69 65.62
C THR A 1 -4.32 -5.88 64.77
N LEU A 2 -3.19 -5.40 65.30
CA LEU A 2 -2.17 -4.63 64.53
C LEU A 2 -1.46 -5.47 63.47
N LEU A 3 -1.20 -6.75 63.73
CA LEU A 3 -0.46 -7.63 62.80
C LEU A 3 -1.30 -7.99 61.55
N ILE A 4 -2.62 -8.15 61.70
CA ILE A 4 -3.53 -8.39 60.57
C ILE A 4 -3.66 -7.15 59.69
N GLY A 5 -3.70 -5.95 60.28
CA GLY A 5 -3.76 -4.71 59.53
C GLY A 5 -2.49 -4.45 58.67
N THR A 6 -1.33 -4.85 59.19
CA THR A 6 -0.07 -4.68 58.46
C THR A 6 0.06 -5.61 57.27
N ILE A 7 -0.43 -6.86 57.40
CA ILE A 7 -0.44 -7.84 56.32
C ILE A 7 -1.41 -7.41 55.18
N VAL A 8 -2.60 -6.93 55.52
CA VAL A 8 -3.59 -6.52 54.55
C VAL A 8 -3.13 -5.27 53.79
N VAL A 9 -2.51 -4.27 54.46
CA VAL A 9 -2.02 -3.05 53.81
C VAL A 9 -0.78 -3.32 52.95
N GLY A 10 0.04 -4.34 53.26
CA GLY A 10 1.20 -4.69 52.44
C GLY A 10 0.90 -5.60 51.25
N GLN A 11 -0.13 -6.45 51.32
CA GLN A 11 -0.45 -7.38 50.22
C GLN A 11 -1.38 -6.79 49.15
N VAL A 12 -2.28 -5.89 49.51
CA VAL A 12 -3.21 -5.30 48.55
C VAL A 12 -2.52 -4.47 47.46
N PRO A 13 -1.52 -3.61 47.76
CA PRO A 13 -0.80 -2.88 46.71
C PRO A 13 -0.02 -3.81 45.77
N SER A 14 0.66 -4.84 46.29
CA SER A 14 1.42 -5.76 45.43
C SER A 14 0.50 -6.57 44.50
N GLN A 15 -0.66 -7.04 45.01
CA GLN A 15 -1.64 -7.74 44.16
C GLN A 15 -2.27 -6.82 43.11
N LEU A 16 -2.45 -5.54 43.39
CA LEU A 16 -2.94 -4.58 42.42
C LEU A 16 -1.90 -4.30 41.35
N ASP A 17 -0.65 -4.20 41.73
CA ASP A 17 0.46 -4.00 40.77
C ASP A 17 0.65 -5.24 39.88
N ASP A 18 0.63 -6.46 40.48
CA ASP A 18 0.73 -7.72 39.75
C ASP A 18 -0.43 -7.88 38.75
N ASN A 19 -1.66 -7.60 39.17
CA ASN A 19 -2.83 -7.63 38.29
C ASN A 19 -2.78 -6.57 37.20
N ALA A 20 -2.28 -5.37 37.50
CA ALA A 20 -2.13 -4.31 36.49
C ALA A 20 -1.07 -4.70 35.46
N GLU A 21 0.03 -5.29 35.89
CA GLU A 21 1.08 -5.79 34.99
C GLU A 21 0.55 -6.92 34.09
N GLU A 22 -0.19 -7.88 34.64
CA GLU A 22 -0.80 -8.97 33.90
C GLU A 22 -1.77 -8.45 32.82
N VAL A 23 -2.66 -7.51 33.17
CA VAL A 23 -3.61 -6.89 32.22
C VAL A 23 -2.88 -6.11 31.14
N LEU A 24 -1.81 -5.38 31.49
CA LEU A 24 -1.01 -4.65 30.51
C LEU A 24 -0.27 -5.61 29.57
N CYS A 25 0.32 -6.68 30.07
CA CYS A 25 0.96 -7.72 29.27
C CYS A 25 -0.03 -8.36 28.30
N GLU A 26 -1.21 -8.75 28.78
CA GLU A 26 -2.27 -9.32 27.93
C GLU A 26 -2.71 -8.34 26.84
N GLN A 27 -2.86 -7.04 27.15
CA GLN A 27 -3.20 -6.03 26.17
C GLN A 27 -2.10 -5.83 25.12
N VAL A 28 -0.84 -5.86 25.53
CA VAL A 28 0.31 -5.74 24.62
C VAL A 28 0.40 -6.96 23.71
N GLU A 29 0.23 -8.17 24.24
CA GLU A 29 0.23 -9.41 23.47
C GLU A 29 -0.90 -9.45 22.45
N ASN A 30 -2.12 -9.08 22.87
CA ASN A 30 -3.28 -9.01 21.99
C ASN A 30 -3.08 -7.99 20.85
N ARG A 31 -2.54 -6.81 21.15
CA ARG A 31 -2.22 -5.80 20.14
C ARG A 31 -1.09 -6.24 19.22
N SER A 32 -0.07 -6.90 19.77
CA SER A 32 1.03 -7.45 18.98
C SER A 32 0.52 -8.52 18.01
N GLY A 33 -0.34 -9.44 18.48
CA GLY A 33 -0.98 -10.45 17.63
C GLY A 33 -1.86 -9.83 16.54
N TYR A 34 -2.64 -8.82 16.89
CA TYR A 34 -3.44 -8.08 15.90
C TYR A 34 -2.57 -7.41 14.84
N LEU A 35 -1.53 -6.69 15.25
CA LEU A 35 -0.60 -6.02 14.32
C LEU A 35 0.12 -7.03 13.43
N HIS A 36 0.57 -8.14 14.01
CA HIS A 36 1.21 -9.21 13.23
C HIS A 36 0.26 -9.75 12.15
N ASN A 37 -0.96 -10.13 12.52
CA ASN A 37 -1.95 -10.64 11.59
C ASN A 37 -2.33 -9.60 10.52
N PHE A 38 -2.46 -8.32 10.89
CA PHE A 38 -2.72 -7.23 9.97
C PHE A 38 -1.57 -7.08 8.96
N LEU A 39 -0.33 -7.07 9.45
CA LEU A 39 0.85 -6.95 8.60
C LEU A 39 0.96 -8.13 7.62
N VAL A 40 0.79 -9.37 8.11
CA VAL A 40 0.82 -10.58 7.26
C VAL A 40 -0.28 -10.53 6.20
N SER A 41 -1.52 -10.21 6.59
CA SER A 41 -2.64 -10.14 5.63
C SER A 41 -2.47 -9.01 4.61
N SER A 42 -1.85 -7.90 5.00
CA SER A 42 -1.58 -6.76 4.11
C SER A 42 -0.49 -7.06 3.09
N GLN A 43 0.45 -7.94 3.44
CA GLN A 43 1.54 -8.35 2.55
C GLN A 43 1.10 -9.34 1.47
N GLU A 44 0.02 -10.09 1.70
CA GLU A 44 -0.44 -11.08 0.74
C GLU A 44 -1.12 -10.41 -0.46
N LEU A 45 -0.33 -10.09 -1.47
CA LEU A 45 -0.79 -9.52 -2.75
C LEU A 45 -0.79 -10.56 -3.89
N THR A 46 -0.64 -11.85 -3.57
CA THR A 46 -0.54 -12.92 -4.57
C THR A 46 -1.78 -12.99 -5.47
N ALA A 47 -2.97 -12.87 -4.89
CA ALA A 47 -4.21 -12.87 -5.66
C ALA A 47 -4.29 -11.68 -6.62
N LEU A 48 -3.96 -10.49 -6.14
CA LEU A 48 -3.91 -9.28 -6.95
C LEU A 48 -2.86 -9.37 -8.06
N SER A 49 -1.65 -9.85 -7.73
CA SER A 49 -0.59 -10.07 -8.71
C SER A 49 -1.02 -11.04 -9.80
N THR A 50 -1.64 -12.17 -9.42
CA THR A 50 -2.19 -13.16 -10.37
C THR A 50 -3.27 -12.53 -11.26
N TYR A 51 -4.14 -11.72 -10.70
CA TYR A 51 -5.17 -11.02 -11.46
C TYR A 51 -4.55 -10.03 -12.46
N ILE A 52 -3.61 -9.19 -12.02
CA ILE A 52 -2.91 -8.23 -12.89
C ILE A 52 -2.20 -8.97 -14.03
N ASN A 53 -1.50 -10.06 -13.72
CA ASN A 53 -0.82 -10.86 -14.73
C ASN A 53 -1.81 -11.44 -15.76
N SER A 54 -2.96 -11.97 -15.31
CA SER A 54 -3.98 -12.51 -16.20
C SER A 54 -4.57 -11.45 -17.13
N GLN A 55 -4.82 -10.24 -16.63
CA GLN A 55 -5.28 -9.11 -17.44
C GLN A 55 -4.20 -8.66 -18.44
N THR A 56 -2.95 -8.65 -18.00
CA THR A 56 -1.82 -8.31 -18.86
C THR A 56 -1.68 -9.31 -20.01
N GLU A 57 -1.72 -10.61 -19.72
CA GLU A 57 -1.67 -11.69 -20.72
C GLU A 57 -2.82 -11.60 -21.73
N ALA A 58 -4.03 -11.35 -21.25
CA ALA A 58 -5.20 -11.20 -22.11
C ALA A 58 -5.07 -10.03 -23.08
N LEU A 59 -4.64 -8.86 -22.59
CA LEU A 59 -4.47 -7.64 -23.39
C LEU A 59 -3.24 -7.72 -24.33
N LEU A 60 -2.21 -8.50 -23.98
CA LEU A 60 -1.10 -8.82 -24.87
C LEU A 60 -1.53 -9.75 -26.00
N ALA A 61 -2.34 -10.78 -25.68
CA ALA A 61 -2.81 -11.76 -26.64
C ALA A 61 -3.72 -11.16 -27.71
N ASP A 62 -4.51 -10.17 -27.36
CA ASP A 62 -5.39 -9.47 -28.31
C ASP A 62 -4.71 -8.27 -28.99
N GLY A 63 -3.45 -7.95 -28.63
CA GLY A 63 -2.67 -6.87 -29.20
C GLY A 63 -3.06 -5.46 -28.75
N THR A 64 -3.88 -5.35 -27.70
CA THR A 64 -4.31 -4.05 -27.14
C THR A 64 -3.15 -3.32 -26.44
N ILE A 65 -2.22 -4.05 -25.83
CA ILE A 65 -1.01 -3.52 -25.21
C ILE A 65 0.24 -4.25 -25.75
N SER A 66 1.41 -3.64 -25.54
CA SER A 66 2.71 -4.22 -25.83
C SER A 66 3.66 -3.96 -24.66
N LEU A 67 4.42 -4.94 -24.22
CA LEU A 67 5.40 -4.79 -23.13
C LEU A 67 6.45 -3.71 -23.44
N ASP A 68 6.89 -3.63 -24.69
CA ASP A 68 7.92 -2.67 -25.12
C ASP A 68 7.47 -1.21 -25.03
N THR A 69 6.16 -0.97 -25.03
CA THR A 69 5.58 0.37 -25.00
C THR A 69 4.79 0.66 -23.74
N LEU A 70 4.62 -0.31 -22.83
CA LEU A 70 3.74 -0.21 -21.69
C LEU A 70 4.07 0.99 -20.78
N ASP A 71 5.35 1.33 -20.64
CA ASP A 71 5.84 2.45 -19.85
C ASP A 71 6.18 3.70 -20.69
N SER A 72 5.95 3.67 -22.02
CA SER A 72 6.25 4.79 -22.91
C SER A 72 5.31 5.98 -22.73
N GLY A 73 4.18 5.78 -22.06
CA GLY A 73 3.21 6.83 -21.75
C GLY A 73 1.87 6.29 -21.31
N SER A 74 1.06 7.20 -20.78
CA SER A 74 -0.24 6.84 -20.20
C SER A 74 -1.21 6.21 -21.19
N ALA A 75 -1.14 6.59 -22.47
CA ALA A 75 -2.03 6.02 -23.49
C ALA A 75 -1.77 4.53 -23.74
N ALA A 76 -0.52 4.09 -23.69
CA ALA A 76 -0.17 2.69 -23.92
C ALA A 76 -0.56 1.77 -22.73
N SER A 77 -0.51 2.29 -21.52
CA SER A 77 -0.82 1.55 -20.30
C SER A 77 -2.29 1.67 -19.85
N GLU A 78 -3.03 2.66 -20.35
CA GLU A 78 -4.40 2.93 -19.93
C GLU A 78 -5.34 1.72 -20.02
N PRO A 79 -5.34 0.90 -21.10
CA PRO A 79 -6.21 -0.25 -21.17
C PRO A 79 -6.01 -1.22 -19.98
N LEU A 80 -4.76 -1.47 -19.61
CA LEU A 80 -4.45 -2.33 -18.47
C LEU A 80 -4.82 -1.66 -17.14
N LEU A 81 -4.48 -0.39 -16.95
CA LEU A 81 -4.85 0.36 -15.74
C LEU A 81 -6.37 0.39 -15.54
N ARG A 82 -7.13 0.53 -16.63
CA ARG A 82 -8.60 0.48 -16.61
C ARG A 82 -9.11 -0.90 -16.21
N ALA A 83 -8.53 -1.96 -16.75
CA ALA A 83 -8.92 -3.34 -16.44
C ALA A 83 -8.71 -3.69 -14.96
N ILE A 84 -7.62 -3.19 -14.35
CA ILE A 84 -7.25 -3.54 -12.96
C ILE A 84 -7.79 -2.56 -11.90
N SER A 85 -8.26 -1.37 -12.28
CA SER A 85 -8.61 -0.31 -11.32
C SER A 85 -9.68 -0.70 -10.30
N SER A 86 -10.70 -1.46 -10.71
CA SER A 86 -11.76 -1.93 -9.82
C SER A 86 -11.26 -2.94 -8.80
N GLU A 87 -10.36 -3.83 -9.21
CA GLU A 87 -9.76 -4.83 -8.33
C GLU A 87 -8.81 -4.19 -7.32
N LEU A 88 -8.06 -3.19 -7.72
CA LEU A 88 -7.22 -2.42 -6.79
C LEU A 88 -8.06 -1.78 -5.68
N VAL A 89 -9.18 -1.16 -6.02
CA VAL A 89 -10.10 -0.58 -5.02
C VAL A 89 -10.70 -1.66 -4.14
N PHE A 90 -11.09 -2.81 -4.72
CA PHE A 90 -11.64 -3.93 -3.95
C PHE A 90 -10.63 -4.47 -2.94
N GLU A 91 -9.41 -4.78 -3.37
CA GLU A 91 -8.34 -5.29 -2.51
C GLU A 91 -7.94 -4.29 -1.42
N MET A 92 -7.82 -3.00 -1.76
CA MET A 92 -7.53 -1.95 -0.80
C MET A 92 -8.56 -1.91 0.33
N ARG A 93 -9.85 -1.98 -0.01
CA ARG A 93 -10.95 -1.98 0.96
C ARG A 93 -11.03 -3.28 1.75
N ALA A 94 -10.90 -4.43 1.09
CA ALA A 94 -10.95 -5.74 1.73
C ALA A 94 -9.87 -5.88 2.81
N LYS A 95 -8.71 -5.30 2.56
CA LYS A 95 -7.55 -5.32 3.47
C LYS A 95 -7.45 -4.09 4.37
N LYS A 96 -8.37 -3.14 4.26
CA LYS A 96 -8.38 -1.87 5.01
C LYS A 96 -7.07 -1.09 4.87
N LEU A 97 -6.54 -1.05 3.66
CA LEU A 97 -5.32 -0.31 3.36
C LEU A 97 -5.64 1.17 3.14
N SER A 98 -4.79 2.04 3.62
CA SER A 98 -4.89 3.49 3.38
C SER A 98 -4.52 3.90 1.95
N GLY A 99 -4.01 2.98 1.16
CA GLY A 99 -3.73 3.20 -0.26
C GLY A 99 -3.12 2.00 -0.94
N ILE A 100 -3.26 1.96 -2.26
CA ILE A 100 -2.70 0.96 -3.14
C ILE A 100 -2.26 1.60 -4.44
N TYR A 101 -1.12 1.17 -4.96
CA TYR A 101 -0.60 1.69 -6.23
C TYR A 101 -0.07 0.58 -7.12
N VAL A 102 -0.08 0.84 -8.43
CA VAL A 102 0.60 0.07 -9.46
C VAL A 102 1.37 1.05 -10.34
N ILE A 103 2.63 0.75 -10.60
CA ILE A 103 3.52 1.53 -11.47
C ILE A 103 4.10 0.57 -12.50
N PHE A 104 4.00 0.94 -13.78
CA PHE A 104 4.61 0.17 -14.86
C PHE A 104 5.98 0.74 -15.20
N CYS A 105 7.01 -0.09 -15.04
CA CYS A 105 8.38 0.26 -15.32
C CYS A 105 9.05 -0.90 -16.06
N SER A 106 9.30 -0.73 -17.37
CA SER A 106 10.06 -1.68 -18.20
C SER A 106 11.51 -1.25 -18.40
N ARG A 107 11.86 -0.02 -17.99
CA ARG A 107 13.20 0.55 -18.14
C ARG A 107 14.11 0.13 -17.01
N ASP A 108 15.40 0.16 -17.30
CA ASP A 108 16.42 0.05 -16.25
C ASP A 108 16.36 1.30 -15.34
N LEU A 109 16.03 1.09 -14.07
CA LEU A 109 15.93 2.19 -13.09
C LEU A 109 17.31 2.82 -12.78
N ASP A 110 18.41 2.09 -13.04
CA ASP A 110 19.74 2.65 -12.85
C ASP A 110 20.09 3.71 -13.91
N ASP A 111 19.44 3.63 -15.08
CA ASP A 111 19.58 4.60 -16.16
C ASP A 111 18.56 5.75 -16.07
N CYS A 112 17.61 5.66 -15.14
CA CYS A 112 16.60 6.69 -14.96
C CYS A 112 17.13 7.89 -14.16
N VAL A 113 16.76 9.08 -14.61
CA VAL A 113 17.05 10.35 -13.91
C VAL A 113 15.82 10.83 -13.13
N ASP A 114 16.07 11.68 -12.15
CA ASP A 114 14.99 12.32 -11.40
C ASP A 114 14.05 13.09 -12.35
N GLY A 115 12.76 12.98 -12.09
CA GLY A 115 11.72 13.52 -12.97
C GLY A 115 11.28 12.57 -14.10
N THR A 116 11.88 11.37 -14.23
CA THR A 116 11.37 10.34 -15.14
C THR A 116 9.95 9.96 -14.74
N ARG A 117 9.04 9.90 -15.71
CA ARG A 117 7.63 9.60 -15.45
C ARG A 117 7.27 8.20 -15.88
N PHE A 118 6.63 7.47 -14.98
CA PHE A 118 6.09 6.13 -15.20
C PHE A 118 4.57 6.15 -15.13
N PRO A 119 3.89 5.49 -16.08
CA PRO A 119 2.45 5.34 -16.00
C PRO A 119 2.08 4.43 -14.84
N GLY A 120 0.95 4.72 -14.22
CA GLY A 120 0.48 3.97 -13.08
C GLY A 120 -0.83 4.54 -12.53
N ILE A 121 -1.26 3.96 -11.45
CA ILE A 121 -2.40 4.40 -10.65
C ILE A 121 -2.05 4.32 -9.18
N TYR A 122 -2.41 5.34 -8.41
CA TYR A 122 -2.39 5.32 -6.96
C TYR A 122 -3.74 5.79 -6.44
N VAL A 123 -4.44 4.88 -5.80
CA VAL A 123 -5.70 5.14 -5.10
C VAL A 123 -5.41 5.21 -3.61
N ARG A 124 -5.93 6.23 -2.96
CA ARG A 124 -5.84 6.43 -1.52
C ARG A 124 -7.22 6.40 -0.91
N ASP A 125 -7.34 5.73 0.24
CA ASP A 125 -8.51 5.76 1.12
C ASP A 125 -8.17 6.64 2.32
N LEU A 126 -8.95 7.69 2.53
CA LEU A 126 -8.73 8.66 3.60
C LEU A 126 -9.33 8.20 4.93
N ASP A 127 -10.25 7.23 4.91
CA ASP A 127 -10.88 6.64 6.08
C ASP A 127 -11.11 5.12 5.89
N PRO A 128 -10.04 4.30 5.93
CA PRO A 128 -10.11 2.86 5.68
C PRO A 128 -11.03 2.09 6.64
N ASP A 129 -11.30 2.65 7.81
CA ASP A 129 -12.19 2.08 8.83
C ASP A 129 -13.59 2.69 8.80
N GLY A 130 -13.83 3.66 7.93
CA GLY A 130 -15.09 4.38 7.81
C GLY A 130 -16.24 3.50 7.31
N PRO A 131 -17.48 3.87 7.62
CA PRO A 131 -18.64 3.15 7.11
C PRO A 131 -18.77 3.38 5.60
N TYR A 132 -18.93 2.31 4.83
CA TYR A 132 -19.09 2.33 3.36
C TYR A 132 -20.42 2.95 2.88
N SER A 133 -20.92 3.98 3.52
CA SER A 133 -22.20 4.63 3.20
C SER A 133 -22.19 5.37 1.86
N ASP A 134 -21.04 5.92 1.49
CA ASP A 134 -20.77 6.44 0.15
C ASP A 134 -19.49 5.80 -0.38
N ARG A 135 -19.64 4.89 -1.33
CA ARG A 135 -18.57 3.98 -1.78
C ARG A 135 -17.31 4.68 -2.27
N ASN A 136 -17.36 5.95 -2.62
CA ASN A 136 -16.24 6.66 -3.22
C ASN A 136 -15.90 7.98 -2.53
N ALA A 137 -16.64 8.39 -1.49
CA ALA A 137 -16.47 9.70 -0.86
C ALA A 137 -15.05 9.89 -0.30
N ASP A 138 -14.45 8.82 0.23
CA ASP A 138 -13.16 8.85 0.90
C ASP A 138 -12.01 8.41 -0.01
N LEU A 139 -12.30 8.06 -1.28
CA LEU A 139 -11.29 7.66 -2.23
C LEU A 139 -10.77 8.85 -3.02
N SER A 140 -9.45 8.95 -3.13
CA SER A 140 -8.78 9.93 -3.97
C SER A 140 -7.70 9.30 -4.84
N LEU A 141 -7.53 9.84 -6.05
CA LEU A 141 -6.43 9.49 -6.94
C LEU A 141 -5.27 10.46 -6.70
N GLU A 142 -4.12 9.91 -6.30
CA GLU A 142 -2.88 10.67 -6.15
C GLU A 142 -2.15 10.80 -7.49
N PHE A 143 -2.08 9.72 -8.25
CA PHE A 143 -1.71 9.75 -9.65
C PHE A 143 -2.49 8.73 -10.48
N ALA A 144 -2.86 9.11 -11.69
CA ALA A 144 -3.48 8.26 -12.71
C ALA A 144 -3.55 9.03 -14.04
N PRO A 145 -3.65 8.34 -15.20
CA PRO A 145 -3.96 9.00 -16.46
C PRO A 145 -5.26 9.81 -16.38
N ALA A 146 -5.29 11.00 -16.98
CA ALA A 146 -6.46 11.88 -16.93
C ALA A 146 -7.75 11.22 -17.48
N THR A 147 -7.61 10.37 -18.49
CA THR A 147 -8.70 9.61 -19.08
C THR A 147 -9.27 8.57 -18.12
N LEU A 148 -8.41 7.94 -17.30
CA LEU A 148 -8.82 7.01 -16.28
C LEU A 148 -9.57 7.73 -15.14
N VAL A 149 -9.10 8.90 -14.71
CA VAL A 149 -9.80 9.76 -13.74
C VAL A 149 -11.24 10.01 -14.16
N GLN A 150 -11.45 10.41 -15.40
CA GLN A 150 -12.79 10.68 -15.93
C GLN A 150 -13.70 9.46 -15.94
N SER A 151 -13.13 8.26 -16.14
CA SER A 151 -13.91 7.03 -16.25
C SER A 151 -14.21 6.38 -14.91
N THR A 152 -13.39 6.59 -13.89
CA THR A 152 -13.58 6.00 -12.55
C THR A 152 -14.58 6.77 -11.69
N GLY A 153 -14.77 8.06 -11.96
CA GLY A 153 -15.58 8.96 -11.13
C GLY A 153 -15.00 9.21 -9.73
N LEU A 154 -13.74 8.83 -9.50
CA LEU A 154 -13.05 9.11 -8.25
C LEU A 154 -12.56 10.56 -8.19
N TYR A 155 -12.49 11.11 -6.99
CA TYR A 155 -11.89 12.42 -6.78
C TYR A 155 -10.39 12.38 -7.02
N THR A 156 -9.82 13.50 -7.38
CA THR A 156 -8.36 13.67 -7.45
C THR A 156 -7.85 14.39 -6.22
N ALA A 157 -6.69 13.98 -5.73
CA ALA A 157 -5.97 14.72 -4.71
C ALA A 157 -5.59 16.13 -5.24
N SER A 158 -5.39 17.08 -4.34
CA SER A 158 -4.96 18.45 -4.71
C SER A 158 -3.61 18.48 -5.43
N ALA A 159 -2.75 17.50 -5.16
CA ALA A 159 -1.44 17.31 -5.77
C ALA A 159 -1.44 16.25 -6.87
N TRP A 160 -2.63 15.91 -7.41
CA TRP A 160 -2.75 14.87 -8.42
C TRP A 160 -1.83 15.09 -9.61
N GLN A 161 -1.29 13.98 -10.12
CA GLN A 161 -0.43 13.96 -11.29
C GLN A 161 -0.88 12.88 -12.30
N PRO A 162 -0.64 13.07 -13.62
CA PRO A 162 -1.05 12.09 -14.62
C PRO A 162 -0.19 10.81 -14.65
N ALA A 163 0.94 10.80 -13.98
CA ALA A 163 1.88 9.68 -13.88
C ALA A 163 2.71 9.79 -12.61
N PHE A 164 3.31 8.70 -12.20
CA PHE A 164 4.29 8.68 -11.12
C PHE A 164 5.59 9.36 -11.58
N GLU A 165 6.12 10.27 -10.77
CA GLU A 165 7.40 10.94 -11.02
C GLU A 165 8.48 10.31 -10.15
N TYR A 166 9.45 9.67 -10.81
CA TYR A 166 10.55 9.00 -10.15
C TYR A 166 11.55 10.01 -9.59
N GLN A 167 11.96 9.79 -8.36
CA GLN A 167 13.05 10.52 -7.68
C GLN A 167 13.86 9.49 -6.91
N ARG A 168 15.12 9.30 -7.26
CA ARG A 168 15.94 8.21 -6.74
C ARG A 168 15.96 8.16 -5.21
N GLU A 169 16.15 9.29 -4.56
CA GLU A 169 16.24 9.36 -3.09
C GLU A 169 14.89 9.13 -2.38
N ALA A 170 13.77 9.29 -3.08
CA ALA A 170 12.43 9.16 -2.51
C ALA A 170 11.67 7.92 -3.00
N SER A 171 12.24 7.13 -3.91
CA SER A 171 11.58 6.00 -4.57
C SER A 171 12.13 4.64 -4.16
N ASP A 172 12.63 4.50 -2.94
CA ASP A 172 13.13 3.22 -2.40
C ASP A 172 12.09 2.09 -2.52
N PHE A 173 10.81 2.41 -2.36
CA PHE A 173 9.71 1.47 -2.49
C PHE A 173 9.57 0.86 -3.91
N LEU A 174 10.07 1.53 -4.93
CA LEU A 174 10.13 1.04 -6.30
C LEU A 174 11.50 0.42 -6.60
N TYR A 175 12.57 1.08 -6.13
CA TYR A 175 13.94 0.70 -6.46
C TYR A 175 14.40 -0.60 -5.78
N LEU A 176 14.03 -0.82 -4.51
CA LEU A 176 14.43 -2.04 -3.80
C LEU A 176 13.82 -3.31 -4.38
N PRO A 177 12.51 -3.40 -4.67
CA PRO A 177 11.94 -4.55 -5.38
C PRO A 177 12.56 -4.76 -6.77
N TYR A 178 12.82 -3.67 -7.50
CA TYR A 178 13.50 -3.74 -8.79
C TYR A 178 14.91 -4.36 -8.68
N GLN A 179 15.72 -3.90 -7.72
CA GLN A 179 17.04 -4.49 -7.49
C GLN A 179 16.97 -5.96 -7.09
N THR A 180 15.99 -6.34 -6.26
CA THR A 180 15.78 -7.74 -5.89
C THR A 180 15.46 -8.58 -7.11
N ALA A 181 14.55 -8.13 -7.97
CA ALA A 181 14.20 -8.80 -9.20
C ALA A 181 15.40 -8.95 -10.16
N ARG A 182 16.16 -7.86 -10.32
CA ARG A 182 17.33 -7.84 -11.22
C ARG A 182 18.47 -8.75 -10.77
N ASN A 183 18.68 -8.87 -9.46
CA ASN A 183 19.77 -9.67 -8.89
C ASN A 183 19.37 -11.13 -8.64
N ALA A 184 18.12 -11.49 -8.88
CA ALA A 184 17.65 -12.85 -8.69
C ALA A 184 18.23 -13.79 -9.76
N GLU A 185 18.90 -14.87 -9.32
CA GLU A 185 19.40 -15.93 -10.20
C GLU A 185 18.30 -16.90 -10.64
N THR A 186 17.17 -16.89 -9.93
CA THR A 186 16.00 -17.75 -10.19
C THR A 186 14.72 -16.94 -10.13
N LEU A 187 13.65 -17.49 -10.69
CA LEU A 187 12.32 -16.88 -10.56
C LEU A 187 11.91 -16.85 -9.09
N LEU A 188 11.67 -15.64 -8.58
CA LEU A 188 11.24 -15.40 -7.21
C LEU A 188 9.71 -15.59 -7.08
N SER A 189 9.26 -15.95 -5.88
CA SER A 189 7.84 -15.88 -5.55
C SER A 189 7.41 -14.42 -5.33
N ALA A 190 6.10 -14.14 -5.35
CA ALA A 190 5.59 -12.78 -5.11
C ALA A 190 6.04 -12.22 -3.75
N ASP A 191 6.16 -13.08 -2.73
CA ASP A 191 6.57 -12.70 -1.38
C ASP A 191 8.04 -12.29 -1.28
N ASP A 192 8.89 -12.83 -2.17
CA ASP A 192 10.32 -12.53 -2.18
C ASP A 192 10.63 -11.10 -2.69
N TYR A 193 9.67 -10.49 -3.40
CA TYR A 193 9.77 -9.10 -3.85
C TYR A 193 9.28 -8.08 -2.82
N GLY A 194 8.70 -8.55 -1.71
CA GLY A 194 8.16 -7.70 -0.65
C GLY A 194 9.26 -6.94 0.10
N HIS A 195 9.17 -5.61 0.13
CA HIS A 195 10.07 -4.75 0.89
C HIS A 195 9.29 -3.77 1.76
N TRP A 196 9.66 -3.72 3.05
CA TRP A 196 9.19 -2.66 3.92
C TRP A 196 10.07 -1.42 3.71
N THR A 197 9.50 -0.38 3.15
CA THR A 197 10.19 0.90 2.99
C THR A 197 9.51 1.97 3.83
N ARG A 198 10.24 3.04 4.12
CA ARG A 198 9.59 4.26 4.59
C ARG A 198 8.72 4.77 3.45
N PHE A 199 7.45 5.02 3.76
CA PHE A 199 6.58 5.68 2.79
C PHE A 199 7.26 6.97 2.35
N PRO A 200 7.37 7.26 1.04
CA PRO A 200 7.81 8.57 0.62
C PRO A 200 6.93 9.56 1.37
N SER A 201 7.54 10.42 2.17
CA SER A 201 6.81 11.45 2.88
C SER A 201 6.13 12.30 1.81
N VAL A 202 4.86 12.00 1.55
CA VAL A 202 4.00 12.92 0.84
C VAL A 202 4.12 14.18 1.66
N SER A 203 4.71 15.21 1.09
CA SER A 203 4.97 16.46 1.77
C SER A 203 3.65 17.04 2.24
N TYR A 204 3.24 16.74 3.46
CA TYR A 204 2.14 17.38 4.16
C TYR A 204 2.51 18.83 4.54
N THR A 205 3.12 19.57 3.63
CA THR A 205 3.55 20.95 3.90
C THR A 205 2.38 21.95 3.89
N HIS A 206 1.14 21.51 3.79
CA HIS A 206 -0.02 22.41 3.73
C HIS A 206 -1.16 22.12 4.71
N LEU A 207 -0.87 21.53 5.87
CA LEU A 207 -1.76 21.65 7.03
C LEU A 207 -1.12 22.56 8.07
N ARG A 208 -0.99 23.85 7.74
CA ARG A 208 -0.99 24.94 8.72
C ARG A 208 -2.30 25.68 8.57
N ALA A 209 -3.20 25.38 9.50
CA ALA A 209 -4.28 26.29 9.85
C ALA A 209 -3.73 27.59 10.42
#